data_6ef5cda8c9dbfdba0dc188dc40aa1dcb
#
_entry.id   6ef5cda8c9dbfdba0dc188dc40aa1dcb
#
_cell.length_a   1.000
_cell.length_b   1.000
_cell.length_c   1.000
_cell.angle_alpha   90.00
_cell.angle_beta   90.00
_cell.angle_gamma   90.00
#
_symmetry.space_group_name_H-M   'P 1'
#
loop_
_entity.id
_entity.type
_entity.pdbx_description
1 polymer ?
#
loop_
_entity_poly.entity_id
_entity_poly.type
_entity_poly.pdbx_seq_one_letter_code
_entity_poly.pdbx_strand_id
1 'polypeptide(L)'
;MLIATLNHNLPDLTDNLVNQLKRDPFFNQCELVVVDNGSKEQLAKSTTHRLENNVFFGGGFNVVLEYFLSTDHEYLYFLNNDLIFHGPSFLTTSYNEAKYSDATVYSPSVINASVEQCHWKQMWNWGKGLRNVDWVDFQCPLIHRRVLEQIKHYPDELIYGWGLDFYTGCITKQNNWNTVVSDNNTICHLNSQTFKQNKIDIGVSEFCQQADLRMNNFFLNSEFKDVYFELRKHGETYSI
;
A
#
# COMPACT_ATOMS: atom_id res chain seq x y z
N MET A 1 -10.02 -10.37 -8.31
CA MET A 1 -9.13 -9.44 -7.56
C MET A 1 -9.26 -9.72 -6.07
N LEU A 2 -8.16 -9.82 -5.36
CA LEU A 2 -8.13 -9.84 -3.89
C LEU A 2 -7.98 -8.40 -3.37
N ILE A 3 -8.82 -7.99 -2.44
CA ILE A 3 -8.70 -6.74 -1.70
C ILE A 3 -8.23 -7.08 -0.29
N ALA A 4 -7.20 -6.41 0.21
CA ALA A 4 -6.71 -6.66 1.55
C ALA A 4 -6.44 -5.37 2.32
N THR A 5 -6.64 -5.41 3.63
CA THR A 5 -6.28 -4.35 4.56
C THR A 5 -5.84 -4.93 5.90
N LEU A 6 -5.00 -4.17 6.62
CA LEU A 6 -4.60 -4.50 7.99
C LEU A 6 -5.37 -3.61 8.98
N ASN A 7 -5.82 -4.23 10.06
CA ASN A 7 -6.32 -3.54 11.24
C ASN A 7 -5.33 -3.72 12.41
N HIS A 8 -5.01 -2.64 13.10
CA HIS A 8 -4.37 -2.72 14.42
C HIS A 8 -4.97 -1.65 15.33
N ASN A 9 -5.83 -2.07 16.26
CA ASN A 9 -6.49 -1.20 17.24
C ASN A 9 -7.34 -0.05 16.66
N LEU A 10 -7.74 -0.11 15.38
CA LEU A 10 -8.53 0.92 14.67
C LEU A 10 -9.75 0.31 13.97
N PRO A 11 -10.63 -0.41 14.71
CA PRO A 11 -11.73 -1.18 14.10
C PRO A 11 -12.71 -0.30 13.31
N ASP A 12 -13.02 0.91 13.79
CA ASP A 12 -13.99 1.80 13.14
C ASP A 12 -13.47 2.30 11.78
N LEU A 13 -12.17 2.60 11.67
CA LEU A 13 -11.58 2.99 10.39
C LEU A 13 -11.61 1.84 9.39
N THR A 14 -11.29 0.64 9.84
CA THR A 14 -11.32 -0.57 9.01
C THR A 14 -12.74 -0.88 8.53
N ASP A 15 -13.74 -0.83 9.41
CA ASP A 15 -15.14 -1.04 9.03
C ASP A 15 -15.64 0.07 8.09
N ASN A 16 -15.22 1.32 8.29
CA ASN A 16 -15.54 2.43 7.39
C ASN A 16 -14.92 2.23 6.00
N LEU A 17 -13.67 1.78 5.90
CA LEU A 17 -13.03 1.45 4.63
C LEU A 17 -13.87 0.37 3.90
N VAL A 18 -14.18 -0.72 4.58
CA VAL A 18 -14.96 -1.83 4.00
C VAL A 18 -16.35 -1.37 3.56
N ASN A 19 -17.00 -0.49 4.32
CA ASN A 19 -18.30 0.08 3.94
C ASN A 19 -18.21 0.99 2.71
N GLN A 20 -17.10 1.68 2.49
CA GLN A 20 -16.86 2.45 1.27
C GLN A 20 -16.69 1.50 0.07
N LEU A 21 -15.88 0.43 0.20
CA LEU A 21 -15.66 -0.57 -0.85
C LEU A 21 -16.96 -1.24 -1.32
N LYS A 22 -17.84 -1.58 -0.39
CA LYS A 22 -19.16 -2.20 -0.67
C LYS A 22 -20.11 -1.34 -1.50
N ARG A 23 -19.84 -0.04 -1.65
CA ARG A 23 -20.65 0.85 -2.50
C ARG A 23 -20.33 0.69 -3.98
N ASP A 24 -19.15 0.15 -4.32
CA ASP A 24 -18.79 -0.15 -5.70
C ASP A 24 -19.35 -1.52 -6.11
N PRO A 25 -20.19 -1.61 -7.16
CA PRO A 25 -20.75 -2.88 -7.62
C PRO A 25 -19.70 -3.93 -7.97
N PHE A 26 -18.50 -3.51 -8.37
CA PHE A 26 -17.39 -4.41 -8.68
C PHE A 26 -16.89 -5.18 -7.44
N PHE A 27 -17.16 -4.68 -6.24
CA PHE A 27 -16.83 -5.35 -4.98
C PHE A 27 -17.39 -6.79 -4.92
N ASN A 28 -18.56 -7.04 -5.50
CA ASN A 28 -19.18 -8.38 -5.53
C ASN A 28 -18.38 -9.41 -6.35
N GLN A 29 -17.41 -8.96 -7.14
CA GLN A 29 -16.50 -9.81 -7.93
C GLN A 29 -15.12 -9.94 -7.27
N CYS A 30 -14.94 -9.35 -6.10
CA CYS A 30 -13.69 -9.33 -5.36
C CYS A 30 -13.79 -10.24 -4.14
N GLU A 31 -12.66 -10.79 -3.73
CA GLU A 31 -12.48 -11.39 -2.42
C GLU A 31 -11.91 -10.33 -1.46
N LEU A 32 -12.42 -10.28 -0.23
CA LEU A 32 -11.96 -9.36 0.80
C LEU A 32 -11.25 -10.12 1.91
N VAL A 33 -10.03 -9.69 2.23
CA VAL A 33 -9.24 -10.14 3.38
C VAL A 33 -8.96 -8.97 4.31
N VAL A 34 -9.48 -9.04 5.52
CA VAL A 34 -9.21 -8.08 6.60
C VAL A 34 -8.42 -8.79 7.68
N VAL A 35 -7.13 -8.48 7.77
CA VAL A 35 -6.24 -9.07 8.77
C VAL A 35 -6.20 -8.18 9.99
N ASP A 36 -6.67 -8.69 11.13
CA ASP A 36 -6.41 -8.10 12.42
C ASP A 36 -4.98 -8.43 12.85
N ASN A 37 -4.14 -7.43 12.93
CA ASN A 37 -2.71 -7.54 13.22
C ASN A 37 -2.45 -7.45 14.74
N GLY A 38 -3.00 -8.41 15.50
CA GLY A 38 -2.77 -8.53 16.93
C GLY A 38 -3.36 -7.37 17.75
N SER A 39 -4.56 -6.90 17.41
CA SER A 39 -5.25 -5.88 18.21
C SER A 39 -5.53 -6.35 19.64
N LYS A 40 -5.30 -5.45 20.59
CA LYS A 40 -5.59 -5.65 22.02
C LYS A 40 -7.00 -5.21 22.40
N GLU A 41 -7.63 -4.41 21.57
CA GLU A 41 -8.96 -3.85 21.74
C GLU A 41 -10.00 -4.64 20.92
N GLN A 42 -11.16 -4.03 20.72
CA GLN A 42 -12.23 -4.61 19.93
C GLN A 42 -11.80 -4.82 18.48
N LEU A 43 -12.16 -5.96 17.91
CA LEU A 43 -11.93 -6.26 16.49
C LEU A 43 -12.86 -5.45 15.58
N ALA A 44 -12.43 -5.15 14.37
CA ALA A 44 -13.32 -4.71 13.31
C ALA A 44 -14.35 -5.80 13.00
N LYS A 45 -15.60 -5.43 12.74
CA LYS A 45 -16.68 -6.37 12.37
C LYS A 45 -16.38 -7.08 11.06
N SER A 46 -15.60 -6.44 10.20
CA SER A 46 -15.17 -6.96 8.90
C SER A 46 -13.96 -7.89 8.97
N THR A 47 -13.36 -8.13 10.15
CA THR A 47 -12.18 -8.99 10.32
C THR A 47 -12.45 -10.40 9.79
N THR A 48 -11.58 -10.88 8.91
CA THR A 48 -11.62 -12.24 8.35
C THR A 48 -10.52 -13.15 8.92
N HIS A 49 -9.37 -12.57 9.25
CA HIS A 49 -8.20 -13.28 9.80
C HIS A 49 -7.66 -12.53 11.01
N ARG A 50 -7.15 -13.24 11.99
CA ARG A 50 -6.58 -12.64 13.19
C ARG A 50 -5.22 -13.23 13.49
N LEU A 51 -4.24 -12.35 13.71
CA LEU A 51 -2.93 -12.70 14.24
C LEU A 51 -2.92 -12.60 15.77
N GLU A 52 -2.13 -13.43 16.42
CA GLU A 52 -1.99 -13.40 17.88
C GLU A 52 -1.24 -12.14 18.35
N ASN A 53 -0.26 -11.72 17.57
CA ASN A 53 0.61 -10.59 17.90
C ASN A 53 0.69 -9.60 16.73
N ASN A 54 1.00 -8.35 17.06
CA ASN A 54 1.35 -7.34 16.06
C ASN A 54 2.70 -7.69 15.41
N VAL A 55 2.68 -8.00 14.13
CA VAL A 55 3.87 -8.26 13.31
C VAL A 55 4.26 -7.04 12.47
N PHE A 56 3.79 -5.86 12.84
CA PHE A 56 3.93 -4.59 12.14
C PHE A 56 3.36 -4.64 10.71
N PHE A 57 3.53 -3.54 9.95
CA PHE A 57 2.93 -3.41 8.64
C PHE A 57 3.53 -4.39 7.62
N GLY A 58 4.87 -4.49 7.56
CA GLY A 58 5.57 -5.38 6.61
C GLY A 58 5.30 -6.85 6.89
N GLY A 59 5.30 -7.26 8.17
CA GLY A 59 4.94 -8.62 8.54
C GLY A 59 3.48 -8.94 8.20
N GLY A 60 2.55 -8.01 8.47
CA GLY A 60 1.14 -8.17 8.09
C GLY A 60 0.94 -8.22 6.58
N PHE A 61 1.73 -7.44 5.82
CA PHE A 61 1.72 -7.52 4.36
C PHE A 61 2.20 -8.89 3.87
N ASN A 62 3.24 -9.46 4.47
CA ASN A 62 3.73 -10.81 4.11
C ASN A 62 2.66 -11.89 4.36
N VAL A 63 1.86 -11.78 5.44
CA VAL A 63 0.72 -12.69 5.68
C VAL A 63 -0.31 -12.58 4.55
N VAL A 64 -0.65 -11.36 4.12
CA VAL A 64 -1.57 -11.13 3.00
C VAL A 64 -0.97 -11.66 1.69
N LEU A 65 0.32 -11.45 1.47
CA LEU A 65 1.04 -11.92 0.28
C LEU A 65 1.04 -13.46 0.18
N GLU A 66 1.32 -14.15 1.28
CA GLU A 66 1.25 -15.61 1.35
C GLU A 66 -0.16 -16.12 1.00
N TYR A 67 -1.19 -15.50 1.60
CA TYR A 67 -2.57 -15.81 1.26
C TYR A 67 -2.86 -15.56 -0.23
N PHE A 68 -2.50 -14.38 -0.75
CA PHE A 68 -2.71 -14.05 -2.16
C PHE A 68 -2.06 -15.06 -3.10
N LEU A 69 -0.82 -15.47 -2.83
CA LEU A 69 -0.08 -16.43 -3.66
C LEU A 69 -0.69 -17.84 -3.63
N SER A 70 -1.48 -18.16 -2.60
CA SER A 70 -2.23 -19.43 -2.51
C SER A 70 -3.54 -19.43 -3.32
N THR A 71 -3.97 -18.28 -3.85
CA THR A 71 -5.17 -18.11 -4.68
C THR A 71 -4.81 -17.96 -6.16
N ASP A 72 -5.81 -17.85 -7.05
CA ASP A 72 -5.65 -17.60 -8.49
C ASP A 72 -5.94 -16.13 -8.87
N HIS A 73 -6.02 -15.22 -7.89
CA HIS A 73 -6.29 -13.81 -8.18
C HIS A 73 -5.17 -13.16 -8.99
N GLU A 74 -5.53 -12.41 -10.02
CA GLU A 74 -4.59 -11.70 -10.89
C GLU A 74 -3.98 -10.46 -10.22
N TYR A 75 -4.76 -9.77 -9.38
CA TYR A 75 -4.35 -8.55 -8.69
C TYR A 75 -4.60 -8.64 -7.19
N LEU A 76 -3.65 -8.11 -6.41
CA LEU A 76 -3.81 -7.74 -5.00
C LEU A 76 -4.02 -6.23 -4.91
N TYR A 77 -5.15 -5.80 -4.34
CA TYR A 77 -5.38 -4.41 -3.97
C TYR A 77 -5.17 -4.26 -2.47
N PHE A 78 -4.03 -3.76 -2.08
CA PHE A 78 -3.71 -3.56 -0.66
C PHE A 78 -4.02 -2.12 -0.26
N LEU A 79 -4.81 -1.94 0.81
CA LEU A 79 -5.36 -0.65 1.20
C LEU A 79 -5.02 -0.33 2.66
N ASN A 80 -4.50 0.86 2.94
CA ASN A 80 -4.46 1.34 4.31
C ASN A 80 -5.89 1.55 4.82
N ASN A 81 -6.15 1.30 6.09
CA ASN A 81 -7.49 1.36 6.64
C ASN A 81 -8.01 2.79 6.88
N ASP A 82 -7.16 3.80 6.76
CA ASP A 82 -7.46 5.22 6.97
C ASP A 82 -7.63 6.01 5.65
N LEU A 83 -8.15 5.35 4.61
CA LEU A 83 -8.43 5.96 3.31
C LEU A 83 -9.88 6.40 3.17
N ILE A 84 -10.08 7.51 2.45
CA ILE A 84 -11.38 7.97 1.95
C ILE A 84 -11.32 7.97 0.44
N PHE A 85 -12.27 7.29 -0.22
CA PHE A 85 -12.37 7.24 -1.66
C PHE A 85 -13.26 8.34 -2.20
N HIS A 86 -12.87 8.90 -3.36
CA HIS A 86 -13.68 9.88 -4.07
C HIS A 86 -14.46 9.21 -5.20
N GLY A 87 -15.76 9.09 -5.01
CA GLY A 87 -16.67 8.48 -5.97
C GLY A 87 -17.04 7.02 -5.70
N PRO A 88 -18.18 6.58 -6.25
CA PRO A 88 -18.74 5.25 -5.97
C PRO A 88 -18.11 4.12 -6.79
N SER A 89 -17.28 4.43 -7.80
CA SER A 89 -16.70 3.46 -8.74
C SER A 89 -15.19 3.30 -8.56
N PHE A 90 -14.71 3.45 -7.35
CA PHE A 90 -13.28 3.44 -7.02
C PHE A 90 -12.57 2.15 -7.47
N LEU A 91 -13.13 0.98 -7.12
CA LEU A 91 -12.57 -0.33 -7.48
C LEU A 91 -12.66 -0.57 -9.00
N THR A 92 -13.83 -0.26 -9.58
CA THR A 92 -14.09 -0.40 -11.03
C THR A 92 -13.07 0.42 -11.82
N THR A 93 -12.85 1.67 -11.43
CA THR A 93 -11.91 2.58 -12.09
C THR A 93 -10.49 2.05 -11.96
N SER A 94 -10.05 1.70 -10.74
CA SER A 94 -8.70 1.17 -10.49
C SER A 94 -8.40 -0.05 -11.36
N TYR A 95 -9.32 -1.02 -11.38
CA TYR A 95 -9.13 -2.25 -12.16
C TYR A 95 -9.05 -1.98 -13.67
N ASN A 96 -9.98 -1.17 -14.19
CA ASN A 96 -10.04 -0.86 -15.62
C ASN A 96 -8.82 -0.07 -16.08
N GLU A 97 -8.38 0.92 -15.30
CA GLU A 97 -7.21 1.73 -15.64
C GLU A 97 -5.91 0.94 -15.55
N ALA A 98 -5.76 0.07 -14.55
CA ALA A 98 -4.61 -0.83 -14.45
C ALA A 98 -4.53 -1.76 -15.66
N LYS A 99 -5.65 -2.35 -16.07
CA LYS A 99 -5.72 -3.19 -17.28
C LYS A 99 -5.44 -2.39 -18.55
N TYR A 100 -6.03 -1.21 -18.70
CA TYR A 100 -5.87 -0.35 -19.89
C TYR A 100 -4.41 0.10 -20.07
N SER A 101 -3.72 0.43 -18.98
CA SER A 101 -2.32 0.91 -19.01
C SER A 101 -1.28 -0.20 -18.95
N ASP A 102 -1.68 -1.47 -18.90
CA ASP A 102 -0.79 -2.62 -18.61
C ASP A 102 0.07 -2.37 -17.37
N ALA A 103 -0.53 -1.72 -16.35
CA ALA A 103 0.18 -1.43 -15.11
C ALA A 103 0.40 -2.72 -14.31
N THR A 104 1.63 -2.95 -13.88
CA THR A 104 1.96 -4.00 -12.92
C THR A 104 1.80 -3.53 -11.49
N VAL A 105 1.98 -2.24 -11.28
CA VAL A 105 1.65 -1.55 -10.04
C VAL A 105 0.88 -0.29 -10.40
N TYR A 106 -0.28 -0.13 -9.82
CA TYR A 106 -1.15 1.02 -10.00
C TYR A 106 -1.49 1.62 -8.65
N SER A 107 -1.63 2.94 -8.59
CA SER A 107 -2.17 3.64 -7.44
C SER A 107 -3.05 4.81 -7.86
N PRO A 108 -4.17 5.07 -7.17
CA PRO A 108 -4.83 6.36 -7.28
C PRO A 108 -3.91 7.46 -6.75
N SER A 109 -4.12 8.70 -7.21
CA SER A 109 -3.43 9.86 -6.66
C SER A 109 -4.09 10.35 -5.38
N VAL A 110 -3.30 11.07 -4.56
CA VAL A 110 -3.75 11.66 -3.30
C VAL A 110 -4.19 13.10 -3.57
N ILE A 111 -5.46 13.43 -3.25
CA ILE A 111 -5.96 14.80 -3.33
C ILE A 111 -5.80 15.52 -1.99
N ASN A 112 -5.72 16.85 -2.06
CA ASN A 112 -5.49 17.72 -0.90
C ASN A 112 -4.23 17.31 -0.11
N ALA A 113 -3.26 16.70 -0.80
CA ALA A 113 -2.02 16.26 -0.20
C ALA A 113 -1.21 17.46 0.27
N SER A 114 -0.78 17.43 1.51
CA SER A 114 0.34 18.20 2.02
C SER A 114 1.55 17.27 2.17
N VAL A 115 2.75 17.85 2.35
CA VAL A 115 3.96 17.05 2.64
C VAL A 115 3.75 16.16 3.88
N GLU A 116 2.89 16.58 4.79
CA GLU A 116 2.54 15.80 5.99
C GLU A 116 1.63 14.61 5.68
N GLN A 117 0.77 14.72 4.66
CA GLN A 117 -0.17 13.67 4.27
C GLN A 117 0.40 12.69 3.24
N CYS A 118 1.26 13.19 2.36
CA CYS A 118 1.96 12.41 1.37
C CYS A 118 3.27 13.09 1.01
N HIS A 119 4.38 12.52 1.48
CA HIS A 119 5.71 13.08 1.26
C HIS A 119 6.09 13.10 -0.23
N TRP A 120 5.64 12.08 -0.98
CA TRP A 120 6.08 11.83 -2.35
C TRP A 120 5.19 12.54 -3.37
N LYS A 121 5.74 13.55 -4.04
CA LYS A 121 4.99 14.39 -5.00
C LYS A 121 4.44 13.63 -6.20
N GLN A 122 5.07 12.53 -6.63
CA GLN A 122 4.51 11.70 -7.71
C GLN A 122 3.14 11.12 -7.36
N MET A 123 2.81 11.00 -6.07
CA MET A 123 1.49 10.53 -5.62
C MET A 123 0.42 11.63 -5.60
N TRP A 124 0.80 12.91 -5.69
CA TRP A 124 -0.16 14.01 -5.69
C TRP A 124 -1.01 13.99 -6.94
N ASN A 125 -2.25 14.51 -6.83
CA ASN A 125 -3.09 14.74 -8.00
C ASN A 125 -2.62 15.98 -8.77
N TRP A 126 -2.23 15.78 -10.00
CA TRP A 126 -1.76 16.84 -10.89
C TRP A 126 -2.75 17.14 -12.04
N GLY A 127 -3.88 16.41 -12.10
CA GLY A 127 -4.89 16.58 -13.16
C GLY A 127 -4.43 16.14 -14.55
N LYS A 128 -3.51 15.16 -14.64
CA LYS A 128 -2.90 14.71 -15.91
C LYS A 128 -3.39 13.35 -16.40
N GLY A 129 -4.39 12.76 -15.75
CA GLY A 129 -4.88 11.42 -16.08
C GLY A 129 -3.94 10.31 -15.61
N LEU A 130 -3.62 9.34 -16.47
CA LEU A 130 -2.68 8.27 -16.13
C LEU A 130 -1.24 8.74 -16.33
N ARG A 131 -0.41 8.55 -15.33
CA ARG A 131 1.01 8.95 -15.33
C ARG A 131 1.90 7.76 -15.02
N ASN A 132 2.92 7.53 -15.87
CA ASN A 132 3.97 6.59 -15.54
C ASN A 132 4.88 7.21 -14.47
N VAL A 133 5.18 6.43 -13.44
CA VAL A 133 6.10 6.77 -12.35
C VAL A 133 7.05 5.61 -12.09
N ASP A 134 8.16 5.84 -11.41
CA ASP A 134 9.12 4.76 -11.15
C ASP A 134 8.64 3.83 -10.02
N TRP A 135 7.84 4.32 -9.09
CA TRP A 135 7.30 3.58 -7.95
C TRP A 135 6.11 4.32 -7.33
N VAL A 136 5.34 3.65 -6.48
CA VAL A 136 4.20 4.22 -5.74
C VAL A 136 4.33 3.97 -4.25
N ASP A 137 3.92 4.95 -3.43
CA ASP A 137 3.82 4.81 -1.98
C ASP A 137 2.73 3.79 -1.61
N PHE A 138 2.99 2.93 -0.62
CA PHE A 138 2.10 1.82 -0.25
C PHE A 138 0.89 2.25 0.59
N GLN A 139 0.27 3.38 0.24
CA GLN A 139 -1.02 3.77 0.82
C GLN A 139 -2.17 2.96 0.20
N CYS A 140 -2.11 2.74 -1.12
CA CYS A 140 -3.21 2.14 -1.89
C CYS A 140 -2.71 1.46 -3.18
N PRO A 141 -1.74 0.55 -3.14
CA PRO A 141 -1.22 -0.10 -4.35
C PRO A 141 -2.14 -1.23 -4.81
N LEU A 142 -2.48 -1.24 -6.12
CA LEU A 142 -2.99 -2.39 -6.84
C LEU A 142 -1.82 -3.06 -7.56
N ILE A 143 -1.47 -4.29 -7.16
CA ILE A 143 -0.27 -4.98 -7.60
C ILE A 143 -0.65 -6.24 -8.39
N HIS A 144 -0.12 -6.36 -9.60
CA HIS A 144 -0.32 -7.53 -10.45
C HIS A 144 0.46 -8.73 -9.91
N ARG A 145 -0.11 -9.93 -10.03
CA ARG A 145 0.46 -11.21 -9.56
C ARG A 145 1.91 -11.41 -9.97
N ARG A 146 2.28 -11.09 -11.21
CA ARG A 146 3.67 -11.28 -11.70
C ARG A 146 4.74 -10.58 -10.85
N VAL A 147 4.40 -9.42 -10.25
CA VAL A 147 5.30 -8.70 -9.34
C VAL A 147 5.44 -9.47 -8.03
N LEU A 148 4.32 -9.89 -7.47
CA LEU A 148 4.26 -10.59 -6.18
C LEU A 148 4.87 -12.00 -6.24
N GLU A 149 4.75 -12.70 -7.39
CA GLU A 149 5.43 -13.96 -7.65
C GLU A 149 6.96 -13.82 -7.77
N GLN A 150 7.44 -12.65 -8.24
CA GLN A 150 8.87 -12.33 -8.23
C GLN A 150 9.37 -12.03 -6.82
N ILE A 151 8.57 -11.30 -6.03
CA ILE A 151 8.90 -10.93 -4.64
C ILE A 151 8.80 -12.12 -3.70
N LYS A 152 7.73 -12.88 -3.74
CA LYS A 152 7.38 -14.04 -2.88
C LYS A 152 7.30 -13.75 -1.39
N HIS A 153 8.20 -12.95 -0.87
CA HIS A 153 8.26 -12.51 0.52
C HIS A 153 9.08 -11.22 0.61
N TYR A 154 8.55 -10.20 1.29
CA TYR A 154 9.32 -8.99 1.57
C TYR A 154 10.34 -9.24 2.66
N PRO A 155 11.55 -8.66 2.56
CA PRO A 155 12.61 -8.85 3.56
C PRO A 155 12.17 -8.51 4.99
N ASP A 156 12.59 -9.33 5.95
CA ASP A 156 12.26 -9.15 7.36
C ASP A 156 12.84 -7.84 7.95
N GLU A 157 13.87 -7.29 7.33
CA GLU A 157 14.39 -5.97 7.66
C GLU A 157 13.35 -4.87 7.44
N LEU A 158 12.44 -5.06 6.48
CA LEU A 158 11.38 -4.11 6.14
C LEU A 158 10.08 -4.34 6.93
N ILE A 159 10.14 -5.06 8.06
CA ILE A 159 8.98 -5.46 8.87
C ILE A 159 8.11 -4.28 9.31
N TYR A 160 8.69 -3.10 9.51
CA TYR A 160 7.93 -1.88 9.87
C TYR A 160 7.10 -1.30 8.72
N GLY A 161 7.33 -1.78 7.48
CA GLY A 161 6.61 -1.36 6.28
C GLY A 161 7.34 -0.30 5.44
N TRP A 162 8.31 0.43 6.01
CA TRP A 162 9.11 1.38 5.27
C TRP A 162 10.04 0.63 4.30
N GLY A 163 9.99 1.04 3.03
CA GLY A 163 10.80 0.45 1.97
C GLY A 163 10.14 -0.68 1.17
N LEU A 164 8.94 -1.16 1.54
CA LEU A 164 8.21 -2.15 0.72
C LEU A 164 7.89 -1.59 -0.67
N ASP A 165 7.52 -0.33 -0.73
CA ASP A 165 7.28 0.48 -1.91
C ASP A 165 8.53 0.60 -2.79
N PHE A 166 9.67 0.95 -2.21
CA PHE A 166 10.96 1.00 -2.93
C PHE A 166 11.40 -0.38 -3.40
N TYR A 167 11.23 -1.43 -2.57
CA TYR A 167 11.56 -2.79 -2.97
C TYR A 167 10.75 -3.24 -4.18
N THR A 168 9.45 -2.97 -4.16
CA THR A 168 8.56 -3.22 -5.30
C THR A 168 8.98 -2.40 -6.52
N GLY A 169 9.31 -1.12 -6.34
CA GLY A 169 9.82 -0.24 -7.39
C GLY A 169 11.13 -0.75 -8.01
N CYS A 170 12.05 -1.28 -7.20
CA CYS A 170 13.27 -1.90 -7.70
C CYS A 170 12.96 -3.12 -8.61
N ILE A 171 12.06 -3.99 -8.17
CA ILE A 171 11.65 -5.16 -8.96
C ILE A 171 10.97 -4.75 -10.26
N THR A 172 10.03 -3.80 -10.24
CA THR A 172 9.35 -3.33 -11.45
C THR A 172 10.32 -2.67 -12.43
N LYS A 173 11.25 -1.86 -11.92
CA LYS A 173 12.26 -1.18 -12.75
C LYS A 173 13.23 -2.15 -13.40
N GLN A 174 13.76 -3.14 -12.66
CA GLN A 174 14.64 -4.17 -13.21
C GLN A 174 13.99 -5.00 -14.34
N ASN A 175 12.66 -5.17 -14.26
CA ASN A 175 11.90 -5.92 -15.26
C ASN A 175 11.31 -5.05 -16.38
N ASN A 176 11.51 -3.74 -16.37
CA ASN A 176 10.89 -2.77 -17.27
C ASN A 176 9.35 -2.86 -17.26
N TRP A 177 8.76 -3.05 -16.08
CA TRP A 177 7.31 -3.13 -15.89
C TRP A 177 6.71 -1.76 -15.57
N ASN A 178 5.49 -1.51 -16.10
CA ASN A 178 4.81 -0.25 -15.89
C ASN A 178 4.32 -0.09 -14.45
N THR A 179 4.64 1.07 -13.88
CA THR A 179 4.07 1.58 -12.63
C THR A 179 3.31 2.87 -12.93
N VAL A 180 2.04 2.95 -12.52
CA VAL A 180 1.12 4.03 -12.91
C VAL A 180 0.44 4.67 -11.72
N VAL A 181 0.36 5.99 -11.70
CA VAL A 181 -0.51 6.77 -10.81
C VAL A 181 -1.65 7.39 -11.63
N SER A 182 -2.88 7.27 -11.13
CA SER A 182 -4.05 7.85 -11.78
C SER A 182 -4.51 9.12 -11.08
N ASP A 183 -4.65 10.20 -11.85
CA ASP A 183 -5.27 11.43 -11.40
C ASP A 183 -6.79 11.46 -11.63
N ASN A 184 -7.33 10.48 -12.37
CA ASN A 184 -8.78 10.31 -12.57
C ASN A 184 -9.44 9.57 -11.38
N ASN A 185 -8.65 8.78 -10.66
CA ASN A 185 -9.08 8.04 -9.48
C ASN A 185 -8.29 8.54 -8.26
N THR A 186 -8.98 8.97 -7.23
CA THR A 186 -8.35 9.73 -6.16
C THR A 186 -8.74 9.26 -4.77
N ILE A 187 -7.79 9.41 -3.85
CA ILE A 187 -7.99 9.13 -2.42
C ILE A 187 -7.64 10.34 -1.58
N CYS A 188 -8.23 10.39 -0.38
CA CYS A 188 -7.72 11.18 0.73
C CYS A 188 -7.16 10.20 1.78
N HIS A 189 -5.92 10.40 2.20
CA HIS A 189 -5.29 9.61 3.25
C HIS A 189 -5.35 10.39 4.56
N LEU A 190 -5.99 9.84 5.60
CA LEU A 190 -6.17 10.51 6.89
C LEU A 190 -4.87 10.62 7.69
N ASN A 191 -3.83 9.94 7.21
CA ASN A 191 -2.45 9.96 7.66
C ASN A 191 -2.22 9.50 9.10
N SER A 192 -1.46 8.42 9.21
CA SER A 192 -0.85 7.96 10.47
C SER A 192 -1.82 7.89 11.66
N GLN A 193 -3.05 7.42 11.45
CA GLN A 193 -4.06 7.37 12.51
C GLN A 193 -3.62 6.49 13.69
N THR A 194 -2.86 5.42 13.45
CA THR A 194 -2.27 4.58 14.51
C THR A 194 -1.37 5.40 15.44
N PHE A 195 -0.58 6.31 14.89
CA PHE A 195 0.27 7.21 15.68
C PHE A 195 -0.53 8.31 16.39
N LYS A 196 -1.42 8.99 15.64
CA LYS A 196 -2.23 10.09 16.17
C LYS A 196 -3.13 9.65 17.32
N GLN A 197 -3.63 8.43 17.28
CA GLN A 197 -4.49 7.86 18.31
C GLN A 197 -3.71 7.07 19.37
N ASN A 198 -2.38 7.11 19.34
CA ASN A 198 -1.49 6.38 20.25
C ASN A 198 -1.82 4.87 20.34
N LYS A 199 -2.12 4.27 19.18
CA LYS A 199 -2.49 2.85 19.03
C LYS A 199 -1.32 1.96 18.60
N ILE A 200 -0.10 2.46 18.71
CA ILE A 200 1.13 1.73 18.39
C ILE A 200 1.70 1.08 19.66
N ASP A 201 2.27 -0.12 19.52
CA ASP A 201 2.81 -0.90 20.65
C ASP A 201 4.16 -0.40 21.17
N ILE A 202 4.86 0.41 20.38
CA ILE A 202 6.13 1.07 20.76
C ILE A 202 6.00 2.58 20.57
N GLY A 203 6.90 3.36 21.13
CA GLY A 203 6.87 4.81 20.94
C GLY A 203 7.02 5.21 19.47
N VAL A 204 6.28 6.24 19.02
CA VAL A 204 6.32 6.71 17.62
C VAL A 204 7.74 7.06 17.19
N SER A 205 8.50 7.74 18.04
CA SER A 205 9.91 8.11 17.75
C SER A 205 10.78 6.87 17.58
N GLU A 206 10.63 5.88 18.44
CA GLU A 206 11.34 4.61 18.36
C GLU A 206 10.97 3.85 17.09
N PHE A 207 9.67 3.78 16.76
CA PHE A 207 9.19 3.16 15.53
C PHE A 207 9.86 3.79 14.30
N CYS A 208 9.78 5.13 14.16
CA CYS A 208 10.35 5.84 13.01
C CYS A 208 11.85 5.62 12.90
N GLN A 209 12.58 5.67 14.03
CA GLN A 209 14.02 5.44 14.06
C GLN A 209 14.38 4.01 13.63
N GLN A 210 13.69 3.01 14.13
CA GLN A 210 13.93 1.60 13.78
C GLN A 210 13.55 1.32 12.32
N ALA A 211 12.44 1.86 11.84
CA ALA A 211 12.00 1.71 10.46
C ALA A 211 13.02 2.30 9.47
N ASP A 212 13.47 3.54 9.72
CA ASP A 212 14.48 4.22 8.89
C ASP A 212 15.81 3.49 8.90
N LEU A 213 16.31 3.11 10.07
CA LEU A 213 17.57 2.39 10.23
C LEU A 213 17.58 1.05 9.47
N ARG A 214 16.53 0.25 9.63
CA ARG A 214 16.42 -1.06 8.99
C ARG A 214 16.30 -0.94 7.48
N MET A 215 15.43 -0.04 6.99
CA MET A 215 15.28 0.24 5.56
C MET A 215 16.60 0.66 4.94
N ASN A 216 17.28 1.66 5.52
CA ASN A 216 18.55 2.15 4.99
C ASN A 216 19.63 1.06 5.02
N ASN A 217 19.76 0.29 6.10
CA ASN A 217 20.73 -0.81 6.18
C ASN A 217 20.44 -1.89 5.12
N PHE A 218 19.17 -2.25 4.90
CA PHE A 218 18.80 -3.22 3.89
C PHE A 218 19.24 -2.74 2.49
N PHE A 219 18.82 -1.54 2.06
CA PHE A 219 19.13 -1.07 0.72
C PHE A 219 20.62 -0.80 0.51
N LEU A 220 21.33 -0.25 1.51
CA LEU A 220 22.78 -0.01 1.42
C LEU A 220 23.60 -1.30 1.20
N ASN A 221 23.11 -2.44 1.70
CA ASN A 221 23.81 -3.73 1.63
C ASN A 221 23.19 -4.71 0.61
N SER A 222 22.15 -4.29 -0.13
CA SER A 222 21.48 -5.11 -1.14
C SER A 222 22.00 -4.83 -2.55
N GLU A 223 21.67 -5.72 -3.49
CA GLU A 223 21.86 -5.51 -4.93
C GLU A 223 21.02 -4.35 -5.49
N PHE A 224 20.01 -3.89 -4.76
CA PHE A 224 19.12 -2.78 -5.15
C PHE A 224 19.66 -1.40 -4.83
N LYS A 225 20.84 -1.28 -4.21
CA LYS A 225 21.38 -0.01 -3.70
C LYS A 225 21.28 1.14 -4.70
N ASP A 226 21.81 0.97 -5.90
CA ASP A 226 21.87 2.05 -6.89
C ASP A 226 20.46 2.40 -7.41
N VAL A 227 19.62 1.39 -7.66
CA VAL A 227 18.22 1.58 -8.08
C VAL A 227 17.43 2.29 -6.99
N TYR A 228 17.60 1.89 -5.73
CA TYR A 228 16.93 2.54 -4.60
C TYR A 228 17.24 4.04 -4.52
N PHE A 229 18.52 4.44 -4.65
CA PHE A 229 18.88 5.86 -4.63
C PHE A 229 18.31 6.63 -5.82
N GLU A 230 18.25 6.01 -6.99
CA GLU A 230 17.61 6.59 -8.17
C GLU A 230 16.11 6.82 -7.94
N LEU A 231 15.37 5.80 -7.47
CA LEU A 231 13.95 5.88 -7.16
C LEU A 231 13.65 6.96 -6.12
N ARG A 232 14.44 7.00 -5.05
CA ARG A 232 14.29 7.99 -3.98
C ARG A 232 14.50 9.40 -4.51
N LYS A 233 15.56 9.63 -5.29
CA LYS A 233 15.83 10.92 -5.92
C LYS A 233 14.68 11.35 -6.84
N HIS A 234 14.15 10.46 -7.65
CA HIS A 234 13.01 10.75 -8.53
C HIS A 234 11.76 11.15 -7.73
N GLY A 235 11.45 10.44 -6.64
CA GLY A 235 10.33 10.81 -5.76
C GLY A 235 10.50 12.18 -5.11
N GLU A 236 11.70 12.52 -4.64
CA GLU A 236 12.02 13.82 -4.02
C GLU A 236 11.98 14.99 -5.00
N THR A 237 12.38 14.76 -6.25
CA THR A 237 12.51 15.80 -7.29
C THR A 237 11.38 15.80 -8.31
N TYR A 238 10.36 14.96 -8.14
CA TYR A 238 9.27 14.80 -9.10
C TYR A 238 8.61 16.13 -9.45
N SER A 239 8.51 16.38 -10.75
CA SER A 239 7.81 17.52 -11.34
C SER A 239 7.17 17.08 -12.66
N ILE A 240 6.10 17.77 -13.07
CA ILE A 240 5.38 17.52 -14.33
C ILE A 240 5.92 18.43 -15.43
#